data_c53385c6cae74d0ceff1e7e7b50209d3
#
_entry.id   c53385c6cae74d0ceff1e7e7b50209d3
#
_cell.length_a   1.000
_cell.length_b   1.000
_cell.length_c   1.000
_cell.angle_alpha   90.00
_cell.angle_beta   90.00
_cell.angle_gamma   90.00
#
_symmetry.space_group_name_H-M   'P 1'
#
loop_
_entity.id
_entity.type
_entity.pdbx_description
1 polymer ?
#
loop_
_entity_poly.entity_id
_entity_poly.type
_entity_poly.pdbx_seq_one_letter_code
_entity_poly.pdbx_strand_id
1 'polypeptide(L)'
;MASGDSRLSICSDALILLGASPISSFTEGTDAAQACDRLYPDLRDTLLASYRWSWNTSKVLLARLETAPINEWLYSYQLPGDMLSGVQSVFSSSGTNESPQRYGWEIYGDK
;
A
#
# COMPACT_ATOMS: atom_id res chain seq x y z
N MET A 1 19.49 -0.13 -1.73
CA MET A 1 19.59 -0.27 -0.27
C MET A 1 19.94 -1.71 0.09
N ALA A 2 20.69 -1.89 1.15
CA ALA A 2 21.02 -3.22 1.66
C ALA A 2 19.81 -3.87 2.34
N SER A 3 19.76 -5.20 2.31
CA SER A 3 18.75 -5.96 3.03
C SER A 3 18.89 -5.71 4.54
N GLY A 4 17.80 -5.39 5.20
CA GLY A 4 17.80 -5.10 6.62
C GLY A 4 17.92 -3.63 7.01
N ASP A 5 17.91 -2.73 6.04
CA ASP A 5 17.86 -1.30 6.34
C ASP A 5 16.60 -0.95 7.13
N SER A 6 16.80 -0.16 8.19
CA SER A 6 15.71 0.28 9.05
C SER A 6 15.20 1.65 8.62
N ARG A 7 14.02 2.00 9.11
CA ARG A 7 13.45 3.36 9.01
C ARG A 7 14.45 4.42 9.43
N LEU A 8 15.15 4.16 10.53
CA LEU A 8 16.14 5.08 11.10
C LEU A 8 17.35 5.23 10.18
N SER A 9 17.86 4.14 9.61
CA SER A 9 19.02 4.21 8.72
C SER A 9 18.68 4.94 7.43
N ILE A 10 17.50 4.75 6.87
CA ILE A 10 17.03 5.45 5.67
C ILE A 10 16.96 6.95 5.92
N CYS A 11 16.38 7.37 7.04
CA CYS A 11 16.30 8.78 7.39
C CYS A 11 17.69 9.40 7.65
N SER A 12 18.58 8.66 8.32
CA SER A 12 19.94 9.11 8.57
C SER A 12 20.73 9.29 7.28
N ASP A 13 20.61 8.37 6.34
CA ASP A 13 21.27 8.47 5.04
C ASP A 13 20.76 9.68 4.25
N ALA A 14 19.46 9.94 4.28
CA ALA A 14 18.87 11.11 3.63
C ALA A 14 19.40 12.41 4.24
N LEU A 15 19.53 12.47 5.55
CA LEU A 15 20.07 13.64 6.24
C LEU A 15 21.55 13.88 5.90
N ILE A 16 22.34 12.81 5.79
CA ILE A 16 23.75 12.90 5.38
C ILE A 16 23.86 13.47 3.97
N LEU A 17 23.00 13.01 3.05
CA LEU A 17 22.98 13.55 1.68
C LEU A 17 22.64 15.04 1.62
N LEU A 18 21.85 15.53 2.56
CA LEU A 18 21.50 16.95 2.68
C LEU A 18 22.56 17.76 3.39
N GLY A 19 23.61 17.14 3.92
CA GLY A 19 24.65 17.81 4.71
C GLY A 19 24.29 18.01 6.17
N ALA A 20 23.25 17.36 6.66
CA ALA A 20 22.86 17.39 8.06
C ALA A 20 23.46 16.22 8.83
N SER A 21 23.41 16.31 10.15
CA SER A 21 23.87 15.22 11.02
C SER A 21 22.86 14.08 11.04
N PRO A 22 23.30 12.79 11.08
CA PRO A 22 22.39 11.68 11.24
C PRO A 22 21.71 11.69 12.60
N ILE A 23 20.55 11.03 12.69
CA ILE A 23 19.80 10.89 13.93
C ILE A 23 20.02 9.51 14.53
N SER A 24 20.02 9.43 15.86
CA SER A 24 20.14 8.17 16.58
C SER A 24 18.77 7.59 17.01
N SER A 25 17.75 8.43 17.10
CA SER A 25 16.39 8.05 17.48
C SER A 25 15.39 9.08 16.97
N PHE A 26 14.18 8.63 16.67
CA PHE A 26 13.08 9.56 16.30
C PHE A 26 12.59 10.39 17.49
N THR A 27 12.94 10.00 18.70
CA THR A 27 12.49 10.67 19.93
C THR A 27 13.57 11.56 20.57
N GLU A 28 14.70 11.81 19.88
CA GLU A 28 15.82 12.57 20.45
C GLU A 28 15.55 14.08 20.59
N GLY A 29 14.45 14.58 20.08
CA GLY A 29 14.04 15.96 20.24
C GLY A 29 14.67 16.97 19.28
N THR A 30 15.46 16.54 18.31
CA THR A 30 16.01 17.42 17.26
C THR A 30 14.97 17.69 16.18
N ASP A 31 15.11 18.83 15.50
CA ASP A 31 14.23 19.19 14.39
C ASP A 31 14.29 18.17 13.26
N ALA A 32 15.47 17.63 12.98
CA ALA A 32 15.67 16.61 11.97
C ALA A 32 14.92 15.30 12.32
N ALA A 33 15.00 14.88 13.58
CA ALA A 33 14.29 13.68 14.05
C ALA A 33 12.77 13.87 13.97
N GLN A 34 12.25 15.01 14.36
CA GLN A 34 10.82 15.32 14.28
C GLN A 34 10.33 15.36 12.83
N ALA A 35 11.09 15.96 11.93
CA ALA A 35 10.75 16.02 10.52
C ALA A 35 10.71 14.62 9.89
N CYS A 36 11.68 13.79 10.17
CA CYS A 36 11.74 12.41 9.67
C CYS A 36 10.59 11.57 10.22
N ASP A 37 10.30 11.67 11.50
CA ASP A 37 9.21 10.90 12.12
C ASP A 37 7.84 11.28 11.53
N ARG A 38 7.66 12.55 11.21
CA ARG A 38 6.41 13.06 10.65
C ARG A 38 6.25 12.72 9.16
N LEU A 39 7.31 12.87 8.37
CA LEU A 39 7.24 12.77 6.92
C LEU A 39 7.41 11.33 6.39
N TYR A 40 8.12 10.48 7.11
CA TYR A 40 8.44 9.14 6.64
C TYR A 40 7.21 8.29 6.29
N PRO A 41 6.17 8.18 7.14
CA PRO A 41 5.00 7.36 6.81
C PRO A 41 4.29 7.82 5.55
N ASP A 42 4.09 9.12 5.38
CA ASP A 42 3.39 9.68 4.23
C ASP A 42 4.16 9.46 2.92
N LEU A 43 5.47 9.70 2.94
CA LEU A 43 6.33 9.48 1.78
C LEU A 43 6.44 8.01 1.41
N ARG A 44 6.53 7.13 2.41
CA ARG A 44 6.53 5.67 2.19
C ARG A 44 5.26 5.23 1.48
N ASP A 45 4.10 5.63 1.99
CA ASP A 45 2.81 5.23 1.44
C ASP A 45 2.62 5.79 0.03
N THR A 46 3.03 7.04 -0.21
CA THR A 46 2.99 7.66 -1.53
C THR A 46 3.87 6.91 -2.52
N LEU A 47 5.09 6.55 -2.13
CA LEU A 47 6.01 5.82 -2.99
C LEU A 47 5.51 4.41 -3.31
N LEU A 48 4.98 3.70 -2.33
CA LEU A 48 4.42 2.36 -2.52
C LEU A 48 3.18 2.36 -3.42
N ALA A 49 2.38 3.41 -3.37
CA ALA A 49 1.19 3.57 -4.20
C ALA A 49 1.50 4.09 -5.61
N SER A 50 2.67 4.71 -5.84
CA SER A 50 3.02 5.39 -7.09
C SER A 50 3.30 4.45 -8.26
N TYR A 51 3.64 3.20 -7.98
CA TYR A 51 4.00 2.20 -8.98
C TYR A 51 3.49 0.83 -8.57
N ARG A 52 3.24 -0.02 -9.56
CA ARG A 52 2.78 -1.40 -9.34
C ARG A 52 3.98 -2.31 -9.04
N TRP A 53 4.46 -2.25 -7.80
CA TRP A 53 5.55 -3.12 -7.35
C TRP A 53 5.07 -4.57 -7.25
N SER A 54 5.78 -5.51 -7.85
CA SER A 54 5.39 -6.92 -7.83
C SER A 54 5.43 -7.50 -6.41
N TRP A 55 6.41 -7.08 -5.61
CA TRP A 55 6.56 -7.51 -4.21
C TRP A 55 5.54 -6.86 -3.26
N ASN A 56 4.88 -5.78 -3.70
CA ASN A 56 3.86 -5.05 -2.94
C ASN A 56 2.44 -5.32 -3.46
N THR A 57 2.30 -6.28 -4.35
CA THR A 57 1.02 -6.68 -4.94
C THR A 57 0.62 -8.03 -4.40
N SER A 58 -0.59 -8.15 -3.87
CA SER A 58 -1.12 -9.40 -3.34
C SER A 58 -2.48 -9.71 -3.94
N LYS A 59 -2.84 -10.98 -3.90
CA LYS A 59 -4.16 -11.47 -4.30
C LYS A 59 -4.96 -11.79 -3.05
N VAL A 60 -6.17 -11.28 -2.99
CA VAL A 60 -7.04 -11.44 -1.82
C VAL A 60 -8.36 -12.01 -2.27
N LEU A 61 -8.88 -12.98 -1.52
CA LEU A 61 -10.23 -13.48 -1.71
C LEU A 61 -11.22 -12.49 -1.08
N LEU A 62 -12.08 -11.91 -1.90
CA LEU A 62 -13.04 -10.93 -1.43
C LEU A 62 -14.31 -11.62 -0.92
N ALA A 63 -14.84 -11.13 0.19
CA ALA A 63 -16.11 -11.56 0.72
C ALA A 63 -17.26 -10.82 0.03
N ARG A 64 -18.25 -11.56 -0.48
CA ARG A 64 -19.44 -10.96 -1.09
C ARG A 64 -20.33 -10.37 0.00
N LEU A 65 -20.77 -9.13 -0.21
CA LEU A 65 -21.69 -8.47 0.69
C LEU A 65 -23.13 -8.91 0.41
N GLU A 66 -23.94 -8.99 1.45
CA GLU A 66 -25.35 -9.35 1.34
C GLU A 66 -26.18 -8.27 0.65
N THR A 67 -25.81 -7.00 0.86
CA THR A 67 -26.51 -5.89 0.27
C THR A 67 -26.18 -5.76 -1.21
N ALA A 68 -27.20 -5.83 -2.07
CA ALA A 68 -27.01 -5.62 -3.50
C ALA A 68 -26.67 -4.16 -3.79
N PRO A 69 -25.78 -3.89 -4.76
CA PRO A 69 -25.48 -2.51 -5.17
C PRO A 69 -26.70 -1.86 -5.85
N ILE A 70 -26.82 -0.56 -5.72
CA ILE A 70 -27.95 0.22 -6.29
C ILE A 70 -27.70 0.64 -7.75
N ASN A 71 -26.64 0.14 -8.36
CA ASN A 71 -26.24 0.42 -9.73
C ASN A 71 -26.45 -0.80 -10.63
N GLU A 72 -25.89 -0.82 -11.83
CA GLU A 72 -26.02 -1.93 -12.79
C GLU A 72 -25.29 -3.21 -12.41
N TRP A 73 -24.47 -3.18 -11.36
CA TRP A 73 -23.71 -4.35 -10.93
C TRP A 73 -24.56 -5.28 -10.07
N LEU A 74 -24.41 -6.61 -10.27
CA LEU A 74 -25.21 -7.61 -9.57
C LEU A 74 -24.74 -7.86 -8.13
N TYR A 75 -23.43 -7.74 -7.89
CA TYR A 75 -22.81 -8.10 -6.60
C TYR A 75 -21.85 -7.03 -6.14
N SER A 76 -21.71 -6.90 -4.83
CA SER A 76 -20.71 -6.04 -4.21
C SER A 76 -19.82 -6.85 -3.26
N TYR A 77 -18.57 -6.41 -3.11
CA TYR A 77 -17.56 -7.04 -2.29
C TYR A 77 -16.84 -6.00 -1.45
N GLN A 78 -16.45 -6.38 -0.23
CA GLN A 78 -15.70 -5.50 0.65
C GLN A 78 -14.24 -5.42 0.20
N LEU A 79 -13.70 -4.22 0.06
CA LEU A 79 -12.29 -4.01 -0.25
C LEU A 79 -11.41 -4.21 0.99
N PRO A 80 -10.15 -4.69 0.81
CA PRO A 80 -9.20 -4.77 1.91
C PRO A 80 -8.90 -3.40 2.50
N GLY A 81 -8.84 -3.30 3.85
CA GLY A 81 -8.58 -2.03 4.53
C GLY A 81 -7.15 -1.53 4.44
N ASP A 82 -6.21 -2.40 4.07
CA ASP A 82 -4.79 -2.09 3.95
C ASP A 82 -4.35 -1.73 2.52
N MET A 83 -5.31 -1.49 1.62
CA MET A 83 -5.04 -1.16 0.24
C MET A 83 -4.57 0.29 0.11
N LEU A 84 -3.39 0.51 -0.47
CA LEU A 84 -2.81 1.85 -0.67
C LEU A 84 -3.22 2.48 -2.00
N SER A 85 -3.22 1.68 -3.07
CA SER A 85 -3.66 2.14 -4.38
C SER A 85 -4.91 1.37 -4.81
N GLY A 86 -5.37 1.52 -6.01
CA GLY A 86 -6.58 0.86 -6.45
C GLY A 86 -6.42 -0.63 -6.75
N VAL A 87 -7.52 -1.26 -7.04
CA VAL A 87 -7.59 -2.62 -7.55
C VAL A 87 -6.92 -2.68 -8.92
N GLN A 88 -6.08 -3.69 -9.15
CA GLN A 88 -5.39 -3.89 -10.42
C GLN A 88 -6.23 -4.73 -11.39
N SER A 89 -6.84 -5.79 -10.88
CA SER A 89 -7.74 -6.62 -11.66
C SER A 89 -8.61 -7.48 -10.73
N VAL A 90 -9.74 -7.90 -11.25
CA VAL A 90 -10.65 -8.82 -10.57
C VAL A 90 -10.83 -10.05 -11.46
N PHE A 91 -10.68 -11.22 -10.88
CA PHE A 91 -10.79 -12.48 -11.62
C PHE A 91 -11.45 -13.58 -10.77
N SER A 92 -11.95 -14.61 -11.44
CA SER A 92 -12.52 -15.75 -10.74
C SER A 92 -11.44 -16.54 -10.02
N SER A 93 -11.78 -17.12 -8.88
CA SER A 93 -10.89 -18.11 -8.26
C SER A 93 -10.82 -19.34 -9.15
N SER A 94 -9.61 -19.68 -9.61
CA SER A 94 -9.42 -20.93 -10.33
C SER A 94 -9.27 -22.08 -9.33
N GLY A 95 -10.22 -22.97 -9.29
CA GLY A 95 -10.10 -24.17 -8.47
C GLY A 95 -9.05 -25.14 -8.94
N THR A 96 -8.57 -25.04 -10.18
CA THR A 96 -7.62 -25.94 -10.80
C THR A 96 -7.00 -25.31 -12.05
N ASN A 97 -6.28 -26.04 -12.81
CA ASN A 97 -5.41 -25.76 -13.97
C ASN A 97 -5.93 -24.81 -15.08
N GLU A 98 -7.04 -24.14 -14.89
CA GLU A 98 -7.56 -23.21 -15.89
C GLU A 98 -7.12 -21.78 -15.56
N SER A 99 -6.91 -20.98 -16.62
CA SER A 99 -6.60 -19.56 -16.46
C SER A 99 -7.78 -18.84 -15.82
N PRO A 100 -7.56 -18.03 -14.79
CA PRO A 100 -8.64 -17.29 -14.13
C PRO A 100 -9.30 -16.32 -15.12
N GLN A 101 -10.61 -16.30 -15.11
CA GLN A 101 -11.38 -15.38 -15.94
C GLN A 101 -11.40 -14.00 -15.30
N ARG A 102 -11.09 -12.97 -16.08
CA ARG A 102 -11.14 -11.59 -15.62
C ARG A 102 -12.54 -11.02 -15.75
N TYR A 103 -12.95 -10.23 -14.76
CA TYR A 103 -14.24 -9.57 -14.72
C TYR A 103 -14.12 -8.07 -14.77
N GLY A 104 -15.15 -7.40 -15.29
CA GLY A 104 -15.31 -5.97 -15.11
C GLY A 104 -15.64 -5.63 -13.67
N TRP A 105 -15.21 -4.45 -13.21
CA TRP A 105 -15.41 -4.01 -11.84
C TRP A 105 -15.44 -2.49 -11.77
N GLU A 106 -16.04 -1.98 -10.71
CA GLU A 106 -16.11 -0.57 -10.42
C GLU A 106 -16.07 -0.37 -8.90
N ILE A 107 -15.51 0.72 -8.44
CA ILE A 107 -15.38 1.02 -7.01
C ILE A 107 -16.32 2.14 -6.63
N TYR A 108 -17.15 1.89 -5.63
CA TYR A 108 -18.01 2.87 -4.99
C TYR A 108 -17.72 2.88 -3.49
N GLY A 109 -17.09 3.95 -3.00
CA GLY A 109 -16.68 4.03 -1.61
C GLY A 109 -15.59 3.01 -1.28
N ASP A 110 -15.91 2.08 -0.42
CA ASP A 110 -15.00 1.01 0.05
C ASP A 110 -15.35 -0.39 -0.52
N LYS A 111 -16.14 -0.43 -1.58
CA LYS A 111 -16.64 -1.70 -2.16
C LYS A 111 -16.36 -1.82 -3.64
#